data_27775c39769f55966708e71c2d3b193e
#
_entry.id   27775c39769f55966708e71c2d3b193e
#
_cell.length_a   1.000
_cell.length_b   1.000
_cell.length_c   1.000
_cell.angle_alpha   90.00
_cell.angle_beta   90.00
_cell.angle_gamma   90.00
#
_symmetry.space_group_name_H-M   'P 1'
#
loop_
_entity.id
_entity.type
_entity.pdbx_description
1 polymer ?
#
loop_
_entity_poly.entity_id
_entity_poly.type
_entity_poly.pdbx_seq_one_letter_code
_entity_poly.pdbx_strand_id
1 'polypeptide(L)'
;EIRNERYAEKHNIAKKNRFATWERVFERPKFADAILITTPHDLHYGPCMKALEMGYHVLLEKPISPSEQECRDILELAERSGKIVAVCHVLRYAPYFEKLREIMQSGVLGKVVSMQHFEPIQHVHMSHSFVRGNWHNSVQTAPIILAKSCHDLDMMRWLVGSPVKSLNAFGDVSWFTSENAPEGSTAGCTDG
;
A
#
# COMPACT_ATOMS: atom_id res chain seq x y z
N GLU A 1 -18.17 -0.23 13.25
CA GLU A 1 -19.00 -1.30 13.86
C GLU A 1 -19.77 -2.11 12.82
N ILE A 2 -20.65 -1.52 12.00
CA ILE A 2 -21.51 -2.22 11.01
C ILE A 2 -20.70 -3.08 10.01
N ARG A 3 -19.55 -2.61 9.54
CA ARG A 3 -18.69 -3.37 8.61
C ARG A 3 -18.07 -4.59 9.30
N ASN A 4 -17.64 -4.42 10.54
CA ASN A 4 -17.03 -5.48 11.33
C ASN A 4 -18.06 -6.59 11.62
N GLU A 5 -19.29 -6.24 11.98
CA GLU A 5 -20.36 -7.20 12.22
C GLU A 5 -20.72 -7.98 10.95
N ARG A 6 -20.97 -7.30 9.82
CA ARG A 6 -21.28 -7.98 8.54
C ARG A 6 -20.16 -8.93 8.10
N TYR A 7 -18.89 -8.52 8.24
CA TYR A 7 -17.76 -9.37 7.90
C TYR A 7 -17.68 -10.59 8.84
N ALA A 8 -17.85 -10.36 10.13
CA ALA A 8 -17.81 -11.40 11.13
C ALA A 8 -18.95 -12.44 10.96
N GLU A 9 -20.14 -12.00 10.59
CA GLU A 9 -21.27 -12.89 10.26
C GLU A 9 -20.98 -13.68 8.98
N LYS A 10 -20.55 -13.01 7.91
CA LYS A 10 -20.22 -13.66 6.63
C LYS A 10 -19.20 -14.79 6.79
N HIS A 11 -18.25 -14.62 7.68
CA HIS A 11 -17.14 -15.56 7.91
C HIS A 11 -17.29 -16.41 9.17
N ASN A 12 -18.47 -16.40 9.81
CA ASN A 12 -18.77 -17.15 11.03
C ASN A 12 -17.76 -16.92 12.17
N ILE A 13 -17.28 -15.68 12.32
CA ILE A 13 -16.32 -15.33 13.37
C ILE A 13 -17.04 -15.27 14.71
N ALA A 14 -16.64 -16.12 15.65
CA ALA A 14 -17.22 -16.14 16.99
C ALA A 14 -17.04 -14.80 17.71
N LYS A 15 -18.03 -14.37 18.49
CA LYS A 15 -18.02 -13.06 19.19
C LYS A 15 -16.76 -12.81 20.02
N LYS A 16 -16.23 -13.85 20.69
CA LYS A 16 -14.98 -13.78 21.46
C LYS A 16 -13.73 -13.45 20.66
N ASN A 17 -13.79 -13.54 19.33
CA ASN A 17 -12.70 -13.25 18.40
C ASN A 17 -12.95 -11.96 17.61
N ARG A 18 -13.93 -11.14 18.01
CA ARG A 18 -14.22 -9.83 17.41
C ARG A 18 -13.71 -8.75 18.34
N PHE A 19 -12.83 -7.93 17.87
CA PHE A 19 -12.18 -6.88 18.66
C PHE A 19 -12.55 -5.51 18.12
N ALA A 20 -12.74 -4.52 18.99
CA ALA A 20 -13.07 -3.16 18.63
C ALA A 20 -11.85 -2.41 18.08
N THR A 21 -10.65 -2.74 18.55
CA THR A 21 -9.39 -2.13 18.14
C THR A 21 -8.33 -3.21 17.95
N TRP A 22 -7.27 -2.89 17.19
CA TRP A 22 -6.19 -3.83 16.91
C TRP A 22 -5.35 -4.15 18.16
N GLU A 23 -5.22 -3.22 19.10
CA GLU A 23 -4.48 -3.42 20.36
C GLU A 23 -5.05 -4.58 21.16
N ARG A 24 -6.38 -4.70 21.18
CA ARG A 24 -7.06 -5.78 21.89
C ARG A 24 -6.78 -7.17 21.33
N VAL A 25 -6.38 -7.27 20.08
CA VAL A 25 -5.91 -8.54 19.50
C VAL A 25 -4.67 -9.04 20.24
N PHE A 26 -3.79 -8.11 20.62
CA PHE A 26 -2.50 -8.39 21.23
C PHE A 26 -2.52 -8.46 22.78
N GLU A 27 -3.67 -8.22 23.40
CA GLU A 27 -3.87 -8.49 24.83
C GLU A 27 -3.95 -10.01 25.12
N ARG A 28 -4.07 -10.82 24.07
CA ARG A 28 -4.15 -12.28 24.16
C ARG A 28 -2.81 -12.93 23.82
N PRO A 29 -2.55 -14.14 24.32
CA PRO A 29 -1.44 -14.94 23.82
C PRO A 29 -1.56 -15.16 22.30
N LYS A 30 -0.42 -15.37 21.66
CA LYS A 30 -0.37 -15.70 20.22
C LYS A 30 -1.31 -16.87 19.91
N PHE A 31 -2.20 -16.71 18.93
CA PHE A 31 -3.23 -17.68 18.56
C PHE A 31 -3.29 -18.00 17.06
N ALA A 32 -2.39 -17.44 16.28
CA ALA A 32 -2.25 -17.66 14.83
C ALA A 32 -0.79 -17.62 14.44
N ASP A 33 -0.46 -18.07 13.24
CA ASP A 33 0.90 -18.02 12.71
C ASP A 33 1.20 -16.69 12.05
N ALA A 34 0.19 -16.07 11.44
CA ALA A 34 0.33 -14.82 10.69
C ALA A 34 -0.83 -13.86 10.97
N ILE A 35 -0.57 -12.57 10.75
CA ILE A 35 -1.55 -11.48 10.83
C ILE A 35 -1.57 -10.74 9.49
N LEU A 36 -2.79 -10.42 9.03
CA LEU A 36 -3.01 -9.51 7.91
C LEU A 36 -3.28 -8.11 8.47
N ILE A 37 -2.52 -7.11 8.01
CA ILE A 37 -2.68 -5.71 8.40
C ILE A 37 -3.18 -4.93 7.19
N THR A 38 -4.43 -4.45 7.28
CA THR A 38 -5.16 -3.76 6.22
C THR A 38 -5.72 -2.43 6.69
N THR A 39 -5.07 -1.83 7.68
CA THR A 39 -5.38 -0.49 8.19
C THR A 39 -5.03 0.59 7.15
N PRO A 40 -5.43 1.85 7.33
CA PRO A 40 -4.90 2.97 6.56
C PRO A 40 -3.37 3.09 6.66
N HIS A 41 -2.75 3.75 5.67
CA HIS A 41 -1.30 3.76 5.45
C HIS A 41 -0.48 4.21 6.66
N ASP A 42 -0.96 5.22 7.37
CA ASP A 42 -0.35 5.82 8.57
C ASP A 42 -0.53 4.96 9.83
N LEU A 43 -1.39 3.95 9.77
CA LEU A 43 -1.70 3.06 10.89
C LEU A 43 -1.10 1.65 10.73
N HIS A 44 -0.15 1.45 9.82
CA HIS A 44 0.50 0.16 9.60
C HIS A 44 1.55 -0.17 10.65
N TYR A 45 2.33 0.82 11.06
CA TYR A 45 3.53 0.65 11.87
C TYR A 45 3.25 -0.03 13.22
N GLY A 46 2.35 0.56 14.02
CA GLY A 46 2.05 0.05 15.37
C GLY A 46 1.66 -1.42 15.41
N PRO A 47 0.61 -1.84 14.68
CA PRO A 47 0.21 -3.25 14.68
C PRO A 47 1.26 -4.18 14.04
N CYS A 48 2.05 -3.70 13.06
CA CYS A 48 3.12 -4.49 12.45
C CYS A 48 4.24 -4.79 13.46
N MET A 49 4.74 -3.77 14.14
CA MET A 49 5.78 -3.92 15.17
C MET A 49 5.30 -4.86 16.28
N LYS A 50 4.07 -4.65 16.77
CA LYS A 50 3.51 -5.49 17.82
C LYS A 50 3.34 -6.95 17.39
N ALA A 51 2.90 -7.19 16.16
CA ALA A 51 2.81 -8.55 15.62
C ALA A 51 4.17 -9.25 15.56
N LEU A 52 5.21 -8.54 15.09
CA LEU A 52 6.56 -9.09 15.00
C LEU A 52 7.16 -9.39 16.39
N GLU A 53 6.97 -8.48 17.38
CA GLU A 53 7.38 -8.70 18.77
C GLU A 53 6.75 -9.95 19.39
N MET A 54 5.48 -10.23 19.04
CA MET A 54 4.77 -11.41 19.52
C MET A 54 5.04 -12.67 18.67
N GLY A 55 5.90 -12.57 17.67
CA GLY A 55 6.34 -13.70 16.86
C GLY A 55 5.36 -14.14 15.77
N TYR A 56 4.49 -13.25 15.29
CA TYR A 56 3.66 -13.48 14.11
C TYR A 56 4.45 -13.23 12.83
N HIS A 57 4.12 -13.93 11.74
CA HIS A 57 4.38 -13.47 10.39
C HIS A 57 3.37 -12.39 10.02
N VAL A 58 3.73 -11.49 9.12
CA VAL A 58 2.88 -10.36 8.74
C VAL A 58 2.68 -10.31 7.24
N LEU A 59 1.41 -10.21 6.82
CA LEU A 59 1.05 -9.75 5.48
C LEU A 59 0.56 -8.31 5.61
N LEU A 60 1.32 -7.38 5.06
CA LEU A 60 1.12 -5.95 5.23
C LEU A 60 0.62 -5.30 3.95
N GLU A 61 -0.46 -4.53 4.03
CA GLU A 61 -0.90 -3.72 2.89
C GLU A 61 0.13 -2.65 2.52
N LYS A 62 0.12 -2.28 1.26
CA LYS A 62 0.99 -1.23 0.70
C LYS A 62 0.38 0.18 0.91
N PRO A 63 1.19 1.22 0.97
CA PRO A 63 2.65 1.24 1.19
C PRO A 63 3.00 0.78 2.60
N ILE A 64 4.21 0.37 2.84
CA ILE A 64 4.64 -0.14 4.16
C ILE A 64 4.35 0.89 5.25
N SER A 65 4.84 2.12 5.07
CA SER A 65 4.58 3.30 5.88
C SER A 65 4.87 4.57 5.07
N PRO A 66 4.26 5.71 5.40
CA PRO A 66 4.68 7.03 4.92
C PRO A 66 6.06 7.46 5.43
N SER A 67 6.55 6.88 6.50
CA SER A 67 7.84 7.19 7.14
C SER A 67 8.93 6.20 6.71
N GLU A 68 10.04 6.73 6.20
CA GLU A 68 11.22 5.91 5.90
C GLU A 68 11.76 5.21 7.16
N GLN A 69 11.79 5.90 8.29
CA GLN A 69 12.28 5.32 9.54
C GLN A 69 11.43 4.13 9.98
N GLU A 70 10.11 4.24 9.92
CA GLU A 70 9.20 3.13 10.23
C GLU A 70 9.41 1.93 9.30
N CYS A 71 9.66 2.17 8.01
CA CYS A 71 10.00 1.10 7.07
C CYS A 71 11.28 0.37 7.48
N ARG A 72 12.30 1.10 7.93
CA ARG A 72 13.57 0.54 8.42
C ARG A 72 13.36 -0.26 9.71
N ASP A 73 12.63 0.29 10.66
CA ASP A 73 12.35 -0.37 11.94
C ASP A 73 11.61 -1.69 11.73
N ILE A 74 10.62 -1.73 10.82
CA ILE A 74 9.91 -2.95 10.46
C ILE A 74 10.88 -3.98 9.85
N LEU A 75 11.75 -3.57 8.93
CA LEU A 75 12.73 -4.46 8.31
C LEU A 75 13.68 -5.04 9.36
N GLU A 76 14.27 -4.19 10.20
CA GLU A 76 15.22 -4.60 11.24
C GLU A 76 14.58 -5.56 12.24
N LEU A 77 13.34 -5.29 12.66
CA LEU A 77 12.64 -6.18 13.57
C LEU A 77 12.26 -7.51 12.91
N ALA A 78 11.85 -7.49 11.63
CA ALA A 78 11.56 -8.70 10.88
C ALA A 78 12.80 -9.61 10.77
N GLU A 79 13.95 -9.04 10.41
CA GLU A 79 15.23 -9.77 10.33
C GLU A 79 15.64 -10.33 11.70
N ARG A 80 15.62 -9.51 12.75
CA ARG A 80 16.00 -9.91 14.10
C ARG A 80 15.09 -10.98 14.71
N SER A 81 13.77 -10.90 14.44
CA SER A 81 12.80 -11.88 14.92
C SER A 81 12.71 -13.15 14.09
N GLY A 82 13.33 -13.18 12.91
CA GLY A 82 13.23 -14.27 11.95
C GLY A 82 11.81 -14.47 11.39
N LYS A 83 11.00 -13.40 11.38
CA LYS A 83 9.63 -13.44 10.88
C LYS A 83 9.53 -12.87 9.47
N ILE A 84 8.59 -13.40 8.71
CA ILE A 84 8.32 -12.93 7.36
C ILE A 84 7.40 -11.72 7.45
N VAL A 85 7.79 -10.63 6.80
CA VAL A 85 6.91 -9.53 6.44
C VAL A 85 6.76 -9.55 4.93
N ALA A 86 5.57 -9.91 4.45
CA ALA A 86 5.22 -9.85 3.04
C ALA A 86 4.37 -8.60 2.77
N VAL A 87 4.78 -7.80 1.81
CA VAL A 87 4.04 -6.58 1.43
C VAL A 87 3.11 -6.90 0.25
N CYS A 88 1.89 -6.38 0.29
CA CYS A 88 0.86 -6.63 -0.71
C CYS A 88 1.13 -5.90 -2.05
N HIS A 89 2.26 -6.19 -2.67
CA HIS A 89 2.55 -5.81 -4.06
C HIS A 89 1.84 -6.76 -5.01
N VAL A 90 0.51 -6.66 -5.04
CA VAL A 90 -0.40 -7.61 -5.69
C VAL A 90 -0.19 -7.77 -7.19
N LEU A 91 0.37 -6.77 -7.87
CA LEU A 91 0.65 -6.83 -9.30
C LEU A 91 1.64 -7.94 -9.66
N ARG A 92 2.54 -8.33 -8.75
CA ARG A 92 3.46 -9.45 -8.96
C ARG A 92 2.77 -10.79 -9.17
N TYR A 93 1.51 -10.91 -8.72
CA TYR A 93 0.69 -12.12 -8.80
C TYR A 93 -0.38 -12.02 -9.90
N ALA A 94 -0.39 -10.94 -10.68
CA ALA A 94 -1.29 -10.82 -11.83
C ALA A 94 -0.71 -11.60 -13.02
N PRO A 95 -1.50 -12.46 -13.69
CA PRO A 95 -1.00 -13.34 -14.77
C PRO A 95 -0.28 -12.59 -15.90
N TYR A 96 -0.69 -11.37 -16.19
CA TYR A 96 -0.01 -10.51 -17.16
C TYR A 96 1.44 -10.21 -16.77
N PHE A 97 1.65 -9.77 -15.53
CA PHE A 97 2.99 -9.41 -15.06
C PHE A 97 3.86 -10.64 -14.77
N GLU A 98 3.26 -11.74 -14.33
CA GLU A 98 3.98 -13.02 -14.20
C GLU A 98 4.52 -13.46 -15.56
N LYS A 99 3.68 -13.41 -16.61
CA LYS A 99 4.10 -13.76 -17.96
C LYS A 99 5.16 -12.81 -18.51
N LEU A 100 5.00 -11.51 -18.28
CA LEU A 100 6.02 -10.52 -18.67
C LEU A 100 7.36 -10.81 -18.00
N ARG A 101 7.38 -11.15 -16.71
CA ARG A 101 8.59 -11.53 -16.00
C ARG A 101 9.21 -12.80 -16.57
N GLU A 102 8.41 -13.82 -16.84
CA GLU A 102 8.88 -15.06 -17.47
C GLU A 102 9.60 -14.77 -18.79
N ILE A 103 9.00 -13.96 -19.67
CA ILE A 103 9.59 -13.55 -20.95
C ILE A 103 10.92 -12.82 -20.74
N MET A 104 10.96 -11.86 -19.79
CA MET A 104 12.18 -11.11 -19.49
C MET A 104 13.29 -12.02 -18.94
N GLN A 105 12.95 -12.98 -18.10
CA GLN A 105 13.90 -13.92 -17.51
C GLN A 105 14.36 -15.02 -18.47
N SER A 106 13.58 -15.33 -19.50
CA SER A 106 13.94 -16.35 -20.50
C SER A 106 15.15 -15.99 -21.36
N GLY A 107 15.54 -14.70 -21.34
CA GLY A 107 16.66 -14.21 -22.14
C GLY A 107 16.32 -13.96 -23.61
N VAL A 108 15.10 -14.24 -24.05
CA VAL A 108 14.66 -14.04 -25.47
C VAL A 108 14.75 -12.59 -25.92
N LEU A 109 14.61 -11.64 -24.99
CA LEU A 109 14.76 -10.19 -25.24
C LEU A 109 16.23 -9.72 -25.14
N GLY A 110 17.14 -10.59 -24.76
CA GLY A 110 18.50 -10.19 -24.46
C GLY A 110 18.59 -9.32 -23.18
N LYS A 111 19.57 -8.43 -23.15
CA LYS A 111 19.78 -7.52 -22.04
C LYS A 111 18.81 -6.35 -22.12
N VAL A 112 18.07 -6.08 -21.03
CA VAL A 112 17.23 -4.87 -20.92
C VAL A 112 18.13 -3.63 -20.90
N VAL A 113 17.93 -2.74 -21.85
CA VAL A 113 18.69 -1.48 -21.98
C VAL A 113 17.90 -0.31 -21.42
N SER A 114 16.59 -0.27 -21.66
CA SER A 114 15.68 0.77 -21.17
C SER A 114 14.29 0.19 -20.93
N MET A 115 13.54 0.86 -20.07
CA MET A 115 12.14 0.56 -19.81
C MET A 115 11.36 1.87 -19.71
N GLN A 116 10.19 1.91 -20.33
CA GLN A 116 9.20 2.96 -20.13
C GLN A 116 7.99 2.34 -19.46
N HIS A 117 7.52 2.97 -18.41
CA HIS A 117 6.34 2.55 -17.66
C HIS A 117 5.39 3.73 -17.50
N PHE A 118 4.10 3.50 -17.75
CA PHE A 118 3.05 4.49 -17.61
C PHE A 118 1.97 3.94 -16.70
N GLU A 119 1.57 4.74 -15.72
CA GLU A 119 0.43 4.45 -14.84
C GLU A 119 -0.63 5.55 -15.00
N PRO A 120 -1.54 5.42 -15.98
CA PRO A 120 -2.59 6.39 -16.22
C PRO A 120 -3.71 6.23 -15.19
N ILE A 121 -3.70 7.04 -14.15
CA ILE A 121 -4.77 7.04 -13.15
C ILE A 121 -6.01 7.72 -13.75
N GLN A 122 -7.11 6.97 -13.84
CA GLN A 122 -8.38 7.48 -14.34
C GLN A 122 -8.82 8.74 -13.57
N HIS A 123 -9.30 9.75 -14.29
CA HIS A 123 -9.65 11.05 -13.71
C HIS A 123 -10.70 10.96 -12.58
N VAL A 124 -11.68 10.07 -12.68
CA VAL A 124 -12.69 9.85 -11.63
C VAL A 124 -12.03 9.31 -10.36
N HIS A 125 -11.13 8.33 -10.50
CA HIS A 125 -10.37 7.80 -9.36
C HIS A 125 -9.49 8.88 -8.74
N MET A 126 -8.78 9.65 -9.56
CA MET A 126 -7.94 10.76 -9.10
C MET A 126 -8.76 11.78 -8.32
N SER A 127 -9.87 12.26 -8.91
CA SER A 127 -10.75 13.26 -8.28
C SER A 127 -11.37 12.77 -6.98
N HIS A 128 -11.89 11.54 -6.98
CA HIS A 128 -12.59 10.97 -5.83
C HIS A 128 -11.66 10.65 -4.67
N SER A 129 -10.45 10.14 -4.94
CA SER A 129 -9.57 9.65 -3.89
C SER A 129 -8.54 10.68 -3.44
N PHE A 130 -7.88 11.35 -4.39
CA PHE A 130 -6.70 12.18 -4.13
C PHE A 130 -6.95 13.68 -4.20
N VAL A 131 -8.03 14.14 -4.85
CA VAL A 131 -8.38 15.56 -4.87
C VAL A 131 -9.38 15.92 -3.78
N ARG A 132 -10.44 15.11 -3.61
CA ARG A 132 -11.54 15.38 -2.66
C ARG A 132 -11.70 14.32 -1.56
N GLY A 133 -11.11 13.16 -1.71
CA GLY A 133 -11.29 12.03 -0.81
C GLY A 133 -10.30 11.98 0.34
N ASN A 134 -10.22 10.83 0.97
CA ASN A 134 -9.42 10.60 2.18
C ASN A 134 -7.92 10.80 1.99
N TRP A 135 -7.41 10.74 0.75
CA TRP A 135 -6.00 10.88 0.42
C TRP A 135 -5.66 12.24 -0.22
N HIS A 136 -6.50 13.27 -0.01
CA HIS A 136 -6.28 14.62 -0.56
C HIS A 136 -5.16 15.39 0.15
N ASN A 137 -4.76 14.97 1.34
CA ASN A 137 -3.74 15.64 2.15
C ASN A 137 -2.58 14.67 2.45
N SER A 138 -1.41 14.96 1.88
CA SER A 138 -0.22 14.10 2.02
C SER A 138 0.39 14.12 3.43
N VAL A 139 0.08 15.12 4.26
CA VAL A 139 0.54 15.19 5.65
C VAL A 139 -0.30 14.29 6.55
N GLN A 140 -1.60 14.16 6.24
CA GLN A 140 -2.53 13.35 7.02
C GLN A 140 -2.55 11.88 6.61
N THR A 141 -2.08 11.57 5.39
CA THR A 141 -2.11 10.19 4.87
C THR A 141 -0.77 9.83 4.23
N ALA A 142 -0.72 9.77 2.89
CA ALA A 142 0.49 9.52 2.13
C ALA A 142 0.40 10.24 0.77
N PRO A 143 1.51 10.77 0.24
CA PRO A 143 1.50 11.36 -1.09
C PRO A 143 1.12 10.30 -2.14
N ILE A 144 0.47 10.75 -3.22
CA ILE A 144 -0.01 9.86 -4.29
C ILE A 144 1.10 8.99 -4.87
N ILE A 145 2.31 9.54 -5.00
CA ILE A 145 3.46 8.80 -5.50
C ILE A 145 3.78 7.58 -4.62
N LEU A 146 3.62 7.70 -3.32
CA LEU A 146 3.80 6.57 -2.39
C LEU A 146 2.58 5.66 -2.38
N ALA A 147 1.37 6.24 -2.31
CA ALA A 147 0.13 5.48 -2.20
C ALA A 147 -0.21 4.66 -3.45
N LYS A 148 0.22 5.12 -4.64
CA LYS A 148 0.00 4.48 -5.94
C LYS A 148 1.27 3.96 -6.57
N SER A 149 2.24 4.82 -6.82
CA SER A 149 3.43 4.46 -7.60
C SER A 149 4.42 3.57 -6.86
N CYS A 150 4.16 3.22 -5.60
CA CYS A 150 4.87 2.13 -4.95
C CYS A 150 4.72 0.80 -5.72
N HIS A 151 3.57 0.56 -6.36
CA HIS A 151 3.39 -0.60 -7.25
C HIS A 151 4.26 -0.50 -8.50
N ASP A 152 4.33 0.69 -9.11
CA ASP A 152 5.06 0.93 -10.35
C ASP A 152 6.56 0.77 -10.14
N LEU A 153 7.08 1.38 -9.08
CA LEU A 153 8.49 1.28 -8.70
C LEU A 153 8.86 -0.17 -8.34
N ASP A 154 7.98 -0.86 -7.64
CA ASP A 154 8.15 -2.28 -7.32
C ASP A 154 8.19 -3.15 -8.58
N MET A 155 7.24 -2.92 -9.51
CA MET A 155 7.16 -3.66 -10.76
C MET A 155 8.38 -3.44 -11.64
N MET A 156 8.82 -2.20 -11.84
CA MET A 156 10.01 -1.90 -12.62
C MET A 156 11.25 -2.60 -12.06
N ARG A 157 11.46 -2.49 -10.74
CA ARG A 157 12.59 -3.15 -10.07
C ARG A 157 12.50 -4.68 -10.17
N TRP A 158 11.31 -5.23 -9.97
CA TRP A 158 11.08 -6.68 -10.01
C TRP A 158 11.28 -7.26 -11.42
N LEU A 159 10.82 -6.57 -12.46
CA LEU A 159 10.97 -7.00 -13.85
C LEU A 159 12.42 -6.90 -14.31
N VAL A 160 13.10 -5.78 -14.05
CA VAL A 160 14.49 -5.57 -14.44
C VAL A 160 15.46 -6.42 -13.63
N GLY A 161 15.13 -6.72 -12.37
CA GLY A 161 15.97 -7.54 -11.49
C GLY A 161 17.25 -6.84 -11.02
N SER A 162 17.29 -5.51 -11.03
CA SER A 162 18.45 -4.70 -10.67
C SER A 162 18.10 -3.62 -9.65
N PRO A 163 19.01 -3.28 -8.72
CA PRO A 163 18.80 -2.15 -7.81
C PRO A 163 18.82 -0.82 -8.54
N VAL A 164 18.11 0.18 -8.00
CA VAL A 164 18.15 1.56 -8.49
C VAL A 164 19.45 2.20 -8.07
N LYS A 165 20.18 2.81 -9.00
CA LYS A 165 21.44 3.52 -8.74
C LYS A 165 21.20 5.00 -8.44
N SER A 166 20.30 5.64 -9.18
CA SER A 166 19.94 7.05 -9.02
C SER A 166 18.50 7.27 -9.45
N LEU A 167 17.86 8.26 -8.84
CA LEU A 167 16.48 8.67 -9.13
C LEU A 167 16.43 10.18 -9.26
N ASN A 168 15.66 10.64 -10.26
CA ASN A 168 15.22 12.03 -10.38
C ASN A 168 13.71 12.04 -10.56
N ALA A 169 13.03 13.02 -9.97
CA ALA A 169 11.60 13.16 -10.06
C ALA A 169 11.23 14.59 -10.45
N PHE A 170 10.24 14.71 -11.33
CA PHE A 170 9.62 15.97 -11.71
C PHE A 170 8.11 15.78 -11.56
N GLY A 171 7.41 16.83 -11.15
CA GLY A 171 5.97 16.78 -10.99
C GLY A 171 5.34 18.14 -11.17
N ASP A 172 4.09 18.14 -11.62
CA ASP A 172 3.29 19.34 -11.77
C ASP A 172 1.80 19.02 -11.58
N VAL A 173 1.01 20.04 -11.24
CA VAL A 173 -0.45 19.96 -11.16
C VAL A 173 -1.03 20.81 -12.30
N SER A 174 -1.28 20.15 -13.43
CA SER A 174 -1.72 20.84 -14.65
C SER A 174 -3.24 20.90 -14.83
N TRP A 175 -3.99 19.99 -14.21
CA TRP A 175 -5.44 19.89 -14.42
C TRP A 175 -6.28 20.26 -13.20
N PHE A 176 -5.93 19.75 -12.03
CA PHE A 176 -6.69 20.01 -10.80
C PHE A 176 -6.28 21.34 -10.16
N THR A 177 -6.51 22.42 -10.90
CA THR A 177 -6.27 23.81 -10.50
C THR A 177 -7.58 24.56 -10.40
N SER A 178 -7.60 25.69 -9.71
CA SER A 178 -8.79 26.55 -9.60
C SER A 178 -9.30 27.06 -10.96
N GLU A 179 -8.39 27.24 -11.92
CA GLU A 179 -8.70 27.71 -13.28
C GLU A 179 -9.53 26.67 -14.07
N ASN A 180 -9.34 25.39 -13.77
CA ASN A 180 -10.05 24.28 -14.41
C ASN A 180 -11.26 23.82 -13.58
N ALA A 181 -11.64 24.53 -12.54
CA ALA A 181 -12.79 24.19 -11.74
C ALA A 181 -14.07 24.31 -12.57
N PRO A 182 -14.98 23.31 -12.56
CA PRO A 182 -16.25 23.40 -13.28
C PRO A 182 -17.07 24.59 -12.82
N GLU A 183 -17.86 25.18 -13.72
CA GLU A 183 -18.81 26.22 -13.38
C GLU A 183 -19.75 25.75 -12.26
N GLY A 184 -19.95 26.60 -11.25
CA GLY A 184 -20.76 26.27 -10.08
C GLY A 184 -20.06 25.38 -9.03
N SER A 185 -18.78 25.06 -9.21
CA SER A 185 -18.03 24.36 -8.17
C SER A 185 -17.82 25.23 -6.94
N THR A 186 -17.88 24.61 -5.77
CA THR A 186 -17.72 25.27 -4.46
C THR A 186 -16.34 25.01 -3.88
N ALA A 187 -15.92 25.80 -2.90
CA ALA A 187 -14.60 25.65 -2.25
C ALA A 187 -14.49 24.35 -1.43
N GLY A 188 -15.59 23.84 -0.91
CA GLY A 188 -15.64 22.60 -0.15
C GLY A 188 -16.84 21.72 -0.53
N CYS A 189 -16.76 20.43 -0.24
CA CYS A 189 -17.82 19.45 -0.57
C CYS A 189 -19.13 19.69 0.18
N THR A 190 -19.14 20.55 1.20
CA THR A 190 -20.31 20.88 2.03
C THR A 190 -20.90 22.23 1.71
N ASP A 191 -20.37 22.96 0.75
CA ASP A 191 -20.73 24.35 0.45
C ASP A 191 -21.76 24.48 -0.68
N GLY A 192 -22.27 23.35 -1.18
CA GLY A 192 -23.23 23.28 -2.29
C GLY A 192 -24.34 22.29 -2.10
#